data_582bf5b9fecfcbefaba5c86c0cebb9e7
#
_entry.id   582bf5b9fecfcbefaba5c86c0cebb9e7
#
_cell.length_a   1.000
_cell.length_b   1.000
_cell.length_c   1.000
_cell.angle_alpha   90.00
_cell.angle_beta   90.00
_cell.angle_gamma   90.00
#
_symmetry.space_group_name_H-M   'P 1'
#
loop_
_entity.id
_entity.type
_entity.pdbx_description
1 polymer ?
#
loop_
_entity_poly.entity_id
_entity_poly.type
_entity_poly.pdbx_seq_one_letter_code
_entity_poly.pdbx_strand_id
1 'polypeptide(L)'
;MTLNLSVDEVLTTTRSVRKRLDFDKPVPREVLTECLELALQAPTGSNSQGWQWVFVEDAEKKKAIGDIYLARARRYLSASSAEYPEGDTRGERMGLVRDSAAYLAEHMHEAPVLLIPCLQGRDDKSPLGGVSFWASLFPAVWSFCLALRSRGLGSCWTTLHLLGDGEQQAADVLGIPYDEYSQAGLFPIAYTKGTDFRPAKRLPAESLTHWNTW
;
A
#
# COMPACT_ATOMS: atom_id res chain seq x y z
N MET A 1 14.45 -1.46 -16.01
CA MET A 1 15.05 -0.10 -16.22
C MET A 1 14.96 0.63 -14.91
N THR A 2 16.07 1.19 -14.39
CA THR A 2 16.09 1.94 -13.12
C THR A 2 16.08 3.43 -13.43
N LEU A 3 15.26 4.22 -12.74
CA LEU A 3 15.28 5.68 -12.84
C LEU A 3 16.50 6.20 -12.06
N ASN A 4 17.18 7.21 -12.62
CA ASN A 4 18.31 7.84 -11.95
C ASN A 4 17.80 8.88 -10.94
N LEU A 5 17.28 8.42 -9.80
CA LEU A 5 16.77 9.26 -8.73
C LEU A 5 17.74 9.19 -7.53
N SER A 6 18.03 10.34 -6.93
CA SER A 6 18.72 10.39 -5.64
C SER A 6 17.85 9.80 -4.54
N VAL A 7 18.44 9.50 -3.38
CA VAL A 7 17.71 9.01 -2.21
C VAL A 7 16.58 9.98 -1.82
N ASP A 8 16.87 11.28 -1.80
CA ASP A 8 15.89 12.31 -1.46
C ASP A 8 14.74 12.38 -2.47
N GLU A 9 15.04 12.22 -3.77
CA GLU A 9 13.99 12.17 -4.81
C GLU A 9 13.12 10.92 -4.67
N VAL A 10 13.68 9.76 -4.37
CA VAL A 10 12.90 8.56 -4.10
C VAL A 10 11.98 8.79 -2.89
N LEU A 11 12.50 9.28 -1.77
CA LEU A 11 11.75 9.52 -0.55
C LEU A 11 10.64 10.58 -0.72
N THR A 12 10.93 11.66 -1.43
CA THR A 12 9.98 12.79 -1.57
C THR A 12 8.95 12.59 -2.67
N THR A 13 9.22 11.73 -3.66
CA THR A 13 8.34 11.52 -4.83
C THR A 13 7.63 10.17 -4.87
N THR A 14 7.89 9.26 -3.91
CA THR A 14 7.08 8.05 -3.74
C THR A 14 5.71 8.44 -3.20
N ARG A 15 4.66 8.01 -3.90
CA ARG A 15 3.28 8.46 -3.67
C ARG A 15 2.28 7.30 -3.82
N SER A 16 1.11 7.46 -3.23
CA SER A 16 -0.06 6.66 -3.62
C SER A 16 -0.46 6.99 -5.05
N VAL A 17 -0.16 6.09 -5.97
CA VAL A 17 -0.50 6.23 -7.39
C VAL A 17 -1.78 5.46 -7.68
N ARG A 18 -2.74 6.09 -8.34
CA ARG A 18 -4.04 5.51 -8.68
C ARG A 18 -4.33 5.71 -10.17
N LYS A 19 -4.82 6.88 -10.59
CA LYS A 19 -5.16 7.21 -12.01
C LYS A 19 -3.97 7.17 -12.97
N ARG A 20 -2.74 7.26 -12.47
CA ARG A 20 -1.52 7.19 -13.27
C ARG A 20 -0.90 5.79 -13.32
N LEU A 21 -1.56 4.76 -12.80
CA LEU A 21 -1.18 3.38 -13.05
C LEU A 21 -1.48 3.01 -14.51
N ASP A 22 -0.51 2.42 -15.19
CA ASP A 22 -0.62 1.96 -16.56
C ASP A 22 -1.01 0.47 -16.56
N PHE A 23 -2.29 0.21 -16.67
CA PHE A 23 -2.82 -1.15 -16.59
C PHE A 23 -2.57 -1.99 -17.84
N ASP A 24 -2.24 -1.35 -18.95
CA ASP A 24 -1.98 -2.02 -20.23
C ASP A 24 -0.56 -2.57 -20.33
N LYS A 25 0.35 -2.10 -19.46
CA LYS A 25 1.76 -2.48 -19.48
C LYS A 25 2.06 -3.62 -18.50
N PRO A 26 2.48 -4.80 -18.97
CA PRO A 26 2.82 -5.93 -18.09
C PRO A 26 4.00 -5.59 -17.18
N VAL A 27 4.01 -6.16 -15.98
CA VAL A 27 5.09 -6.04 -15.00
C VAL A 27 5.83 -7.38 -14.90
N PRO A 28 7.11 -7.46 -15.30
CA PRO A 28 7.88 -8.70 -15.19
C PRO A 28 8.06 -9.11 -13.71
N ARG A 29 7.95 -10.42 -13.43
CA ARG A 29 8.15 -10.96 -12.07
C ARG A 29 9.54 -10.68 -11.53
N GLU A 30 10.55 -10.70 -12.40
CA GLU A 30 11.95 -10.43 -12.06
C GLU A 30 12.11 -9.04 -11.44
N VAL A 31 11.42 -8.03 -11.96
CA VAL A 31 11.45 -6.66 -11.43
C VAL A 31 10.81 -6.60 -10.04
N LEU A 32 9.74 -7.37 -9.81
CA LEU A 32 9.09 -7.45 -8.49
C LEU A 32 9.99 -8.17 -7.48
N THR A 33 10.65 -9.25 -7.91
CA THR A 33 11.61 -9.99 -7.08
C THR A 33 12.78 -9.10 -6.67
N GLU A 34 13.39 -8.36 -7.61
CA GLU A 34 14.44 -7.39 -7.30
C GLU A 34 13.98 -6.33 -6.27
N CYS A 35 12.76 -5.80 -6.43
CA CYS A 35 12.21 -4.85 -5.46
C CYS A 35 12.01 -5.49 -4.08
N LEU A 36 11.58 -6.76 -4.06
CA LEU A 36 11.36 -7.48 -2.82
C LEU A 36 12.69 -7.78 -2.11
N GLU A 37 13.72 -8.22 -2.81
CA GLU A 37 15.05 -8.46 -2.24
C GLU A 37 15.61 -7.21 -1.53
N LEU A 38 15.40 -6.03 -2.10
CA LEU A 38 15.76 -4.77 -1.45
C LEU A 38 14.90 -4.50 -0.21
N ALA A 39 13.61 -4.78 -0.29
CA ALA A 39 12.68 -4.57 0.81
C ALA A 39 12.97 -5.48 2.01
N LEU A 40 13.40 -6.71 1.77
CA LEU A 40 13.74 -7.70 2.79
C LEU A 40 15.02 -7.35 3.60
N GLN A 41 15.73 -6.26 3.25
CA GLN A 41 16.81 -5.71 4.08
C GLN A 41 16.29 -4.96 5.31
N ALA A 42 14.97 -4.74 5.41
CA ALA A 42 14.36 -4.11 6.58
C ALA A 42 14.50 -5.00 7.83
N PRO A 43 14.69 -4.40 9.02
CA PRO A 43 14.80 -5.17 10.27
C PRO A 43 13.45 -5.76 10.67
N THR A 44 13.49 -6.91 11.39
CA THR A 44 12.33 -7.51 12.06
C THR A 44 12.61 -7.73 13.54
N GLY A 45 11.56 -7.74 14.36
CA GLY A 45 11.67 -8.10 15.77
C GLY A 45 12.30 -9.50 15.91
N SER A 46 13.35 -9.60 16.74
CA SER A 46 14.10 -10.85 16.96
C SER A 46 14.62 -11.53 15.68
N ASN A 47 14.77 -10.78 14.60
CA ASN A 47 15.14 -11.31 13.28
C ASN A 47 14.20 -12.46 12.81
N SER A 48 12.92 -12.38 13.17
CA SER A 48 11.93 -13.44 12.94
C SER A 48 11.61 -13.68 11.46
N GLN A 49 11.65 -12.62 10.63
CA GLN A 49 11.43 -12.67 9.17
C GLN A 49 10.14 -13.43 8.79
N GLY A 50 9.08 -13.30 9.61
CA GLY A 50 7.82 -14.05 9.46
C GLY A 50 6.90 -13.51 8.35
N TRP A 51 7.38 -12.68 7.46
CA TRP A 51 6.62 -12.12 6.34
C TRP A 51 6.42 -13.11 5.20
N GLN A 52 5.27 -13.00 4.51
CA GLN A 52 4.95 -13.65 3.26
C GLN A 52 4.40 -12.63 2.27
N TRP A 53 4.62 -12.83 0.99
CA TRP A 53 4.29 -11.86 -0.06
C TRP A 53 3.49 -12.54 -1.16
N VAL A 54 2.19 -12.26 -1.22
CA VAL A 54 1.28 -12.91 -2.17
C VAL A 54 1.08 -11.98 -3.37
N PHE A 55 1.75 -12.28 -4.47
CA PHE A 55 1.55 -11.62 -5.76
C PHE A 55 0.45 -12.31 -6.55
N VAL A 56 -0.49 -11.55 -7.08
CA VAL A 56 -1.67 -12.06 -7.78
C VAL A 56 -1.67 -11.50 -9.20
N GLU A 57 -1.49 -12.37 -10.19
CA GLU A 57 -1.56 -12.06 -11.63
C GLU A 57 -2.78 -12.69 -12.29
N ASP A 58 -3.32 -13.75 -11.71
CA ASP A 58 -4.51 -14.45 -12.19
C ASP A 58 -5.71 -13.51 -12.25
N ALA A 59 -6.36 -13.45 -13.42
CA ALA A 59 -7.41 -12.47 -13.70
C ALA A 59 -8.67 -12.69 -12.85
N GLU A 60 -9.04 -13.95 -12.59
CA GLU A 60 -10.22 -14.29 -11.79
C GLU A 60 -10.00 -13.95 -10.32
N LYS A 61 -8.81 -14.28 -9.80
CA LYS A 61 -8.42 -13.94 -8.43
C LYS A 61 -8.32 -12.42 -8.24
N LYS A 62 -7.70 -11.69 -9.18
CA LYS A 62 -7.67 -10.23 -9.15
C LYS A 62 -9.07 -9.63 -9.14
N LYS A 63 -9.98 -10.18 -9.96
CA LYS A 63 -11.38 -9.75 -10.01
C LYS A 63 -12.07 -9.99 -8.67
N ALA A 64 -11.92 -11.17 -8.07
CA ALA A 64 -12.52 -11.49 -6.78
C ALA A 64 -11.99 -10.57 -5.66
N ILE A 65 -10.68 -10.33 -5.59
CA ILE A 65 -10.07 -9.39 -4.63
C ILE A 65 -10.55 -7.95 -4.89
N GLY A 66 -10.64 -7.55 -6.16
CA GLY A 66 -11.18 -6.24 -6.56
C GLY A 66 -12.63 -6.04 -6.11
N ASP A 67 -13.48 -7.04 -6.23
CA ASP A 67 -14.88 -7.00 -5.80
C ASP A 67 -15.00 -6.91 -4.26
N ILE A 68 -14.18 -7.66 -3.53
CA ILE A 68 -14.06 -7.55 -2.06
C ILE A 68 -13.69 -6.12 -1.66
N TYR A 69 -12.71 -5.54 -2.32
CA TYR A 69 -12.27 -4.17 -2.09
C TYR A 69 -13.36 -3.14 -2.42
N LEU A 70 -13.97 -3.24 -3.61
CA LEU A 70 -14.99 -2.31 -4.11
C LEU A 70 -16.21 -2.23 -3.20
N ALA A 71 -16.70 -3.39 -2.73
CA ALA A 71 -17.85 -3.44 -1.83
C ALA A 71 -17.63 -2.63 -0.54
N ARG A 72 -16.42 -2.66 0.00
CA ARG A 72 -16.04 -1.93 1.22
C ARG A 72 -15.67 -0.48 0.95
N ALA A 73 -14.99 -0.22 -0.18
CA ALA A 73 -14.64 1.12 -0.61
C ALA A 73 -15.89 1.99 -0.84
N ARG A 74 -16.95 1.45 -1.44
CA ARG A 74 -18.22 2.18 -1.63
C ARG A 74 -18.81 2.65 -0.29
N ARG A 75 -18.84 1.78 0.72
CA ARG A 75 -19.33 2.14 2.06
C ARG A 75 -18.46 3.21 2.72
N TYR A 76 -17.13 3.05 2.64
CA TYR A 76 -16.18 4.02 3.20
C TYR A 76 -16.28 5.40 2.50
N LEU A 77 -16.35 5.41 1.17
CA LEU A 77 -16.42 6.65 0.38
C LEU A 77 -17.77 7.36 0.47
N SER A 78 -18.86 6.65 0.78
CA SER A 78 -20.17 7.26 1.03
C SER A 78 -20.30 7.87 2.43
N ALA A 79 -19.44 7.48 3.37
CA ALA A 79 -19.41 8.08 4.70
C ALA A 79 -18.88 9.52 4.65
N SER A 80 -19.21 10.32 5.69
CA SER A 80 -18.71 11.69 5.84
C SER A 80 -17.19 11.71 5.82
N SER A 81 -16.60 12.68 5.11
CA SER A 81 -15.15 12.91 5.13
C SER A 81 -14.76 13.70 6.39
N ALA A 82 -13.49 13.56 6.81
CA ALA A 82 -12.94 14.44 7.84
C ALA A 82 -13.10 15.91 7.44
N GLU A 83 -13.58 16.72 8.36
CA GLU A 83 -13.65 18.16 8.22
C GLU A 83 -12.31 18.78 8.63
N TYR A 84 -11.88 19.76 7.87
CA TYR A 84 -10.64 20.50 8.13
C TYR A 84 -10.98 21.98 8.25
N PRO A 85 -10.26 22.75 9.09
CA PRO A 85 -10.42 24.19 9.19
C PRO A 85 -10.28 24.90 7.82
N GLU A 86 -10.91 26.04 7.66
CA GLU A 86 -10.76 26.87 6.47
C GLU A 86 -9.29 27.25 6.25
N GLY A 87 -8.81 27.16 5.01
CA GLY A 87 -7.40 27.38 4.64
C GLY A 87 -6.45 26.21 4.92
N ASP A 88 -6.93 25.10 5.48
CA ASP A 88 -6.13 23.90 5.64
C ASP A 88 -5.92 23.19 4.29
N THR A 89 -4.66 23.07 3.88
CA THR A 89 -4.29 22.45 2.59
C THR A 89 -4.71 20.97 2.47
N ARG A 90 -5.01 20.29 3.57
CA ARG A 90 -5.54 18.93 3.59
C ARG A 90 -6.99 18.93 3.09
N GLY A 91 -7.83 19.86 3.56
CA GLY A 91 -9.22 20.02 3.13
C GLY A 91 -9.35 20.33 1.65
N GLU A 92 -8.55 21.28 1.14
CA GLU A 92 -8.54 21.67 -0.27
C GLU A 92 -8.37 20.50 -1.26
N ARG A 93 -7.68 19.45 -0.84
CA ARG A 93 -7.34 18.30 -1.69
C ARG A 93 -8.26 17.10 -1.53
N MET A 94 -9.15 17.11 -0.54
CA MET A 94 -9.97 15.93 -0.21
C MET A 94 -10.86 15.48 -1.37
N GLY A 95 -11.43 16.40 -2.15
CA GLY A 95 -12.21 16.07 -3.33
C GLY A 95 -11.41 15.24 -4.35
N LEU A 96 -10.21 15.68 -4.70
CA LEU A 96 -9.33 14.98 -5.63
C LEU A 96 -8.85 13.63 -5.07
N VAL A 97 -8.62 13.55 -3.77
CA VAL A 97 -8.22 12.29 -3.10
C VAL A 97 -9.35 11.27 -3.18
N ARG A 98 -10.59 11.68 -2.85
CA ARG A 98 -11.79 10.80 -2.92
C ARG A 98 -12.08 10.35 -4.34
N ASP A 99 -12.05 11.25 -5.32
CA ASP A 99 -12.25 10.94 -6.73
C ASP A 99 -11.21 9.93 -7.25
N SER A 100 -9.93 10.12 -6.89
CA SER A 100 -8.89 9.16 -7.27
C SER A 100 -9.00 7.81 -6.54
N ALA A 101 -9.53 7.80 -5.31
CA ALA A 101 -9.76 6.57 -4.56
C ALA A 101 -10.97 5.79 -5.11
N ALA A 102 -12.05 6.49 -5.50
CA ALA A 102 -13.19 5.89 -6.17
C ALA A 102 -12.79 5.25 -7.50
N TYR A 103 -12.02 5.98 -8.33
CA TYR A 103 -11.47 5.43 -9.57
C TYR A 103 -10.70 4.13 -9.31
N LEU A 104 -9.76 4.12 -8.34
CA LEU A 104 -8.99 2.92 -8.05
C LEU A 104 -9.90 1.77 -7.58
N ALA A 105 -10.94 2.06 -6.80
CA ALA A 105 -11.84 1.03 -6.32
C ALA A 105 -12.58 0.30 -7.46
N GLU A 106 -12.93 1.02 -8.51
CA GLU A 106 -13.59 0.46 -9.70
C GLU A 106 -12.63 -0.32 -10.59
N HIS A 107 -11.36 0.11 -10.67
CA HIS A 107 -10.35 -0.40 -11.60
C HIS A 107 -9.24 -1.25 -10.93
N MET A 108 -9.37 -1.59 -9.64
CA MET A 108 -8.35 -2.32 -8.89
C MET A 108 -7.91 -3.62 -9.58
N HIS A 109 -8.87 -4.37 -10.10
CA HIS A 109 -8.68 -5.66 -10.75
C HIS A 109 -7.97 -5.58 -12.11
N GLU A 110 -7.91 -4.40 -12.73
CA GLU A 110 -7.22 -4.18 -14.01
C GLU A 110 -5.70 -4.07 -13.84
N ALA A 111 -5.22 -3.81 -12.61
CA ALA A 111 -3.78 -3.75 -12.36
C ALA A 111 -3.09 -5.04 -12.83
N PRO A 112 -1.91 -4.96 -13.50
CA PRO A 112 -1.17 -6.14 -13.92
C PRO A 112 -0.93 -7.11 -12.77
N VAL A 113 -0.57 -6.60 -11.59
CA VAL A 113 -0.30 -7.39 -10.38
C VAL A 113 -0.97 -6.73 -9.18
N LEU A 114 -1.60 -7.54 -8.34
CA LEU A 114 -1.94 -7.16 -6.97
C LEU A 114 -0.96 -7.80 -6.00
N LEU A 115 -0.65 -7.13 -4.89
CA LEU A 115 0.19 -7.67 -3.83
C LEU A 115 -0.56 -7.58 -2.49
N ILE A 116 -0.53 -8.66 -1.73
CA ILE A 116 -0.94 -8.72 -0.32
C ILE A 116 0.26 -9.18 0.52
N PRO A 117 0.95 -8.28 1.22
CA PRO A 117 1.96 -8.66 2.21
C PRO A 117 1.27 -9.23 3.45
N CYS A 118 1.79 -10.33 3.97
CA CYS A 118 1.28 -10.99 5.15
C CYS A 118 2.38 -11.14 6.22
N LEU A 119 1.99 -11.17 7.48
CA LEU A 119 2.87 -11.46 8.60
C LEU A 119 2.34 -12.65 9.40
N GLN A 120 3.23 -13.55 9.76
CA GLN A 120 2.90 -14.71 10.58
C GLN A 120 2.37 -14.28 11.96
N GLY A 121 1.25 -14.84 12.36
CA GLY A 121 0.52 -14.52 13.57
C GLY A 121 -0.66 -13.59 13.34
N ARG A 122 -1.36 -13.30 14.42
CA ARG A 122 -2.50 -12.35 14.48
C ARG A 122 -2.11 -11.20 15.40
N ASP A 123 -2.39 -9.94 14.98
CA ASP A 123 -2.03 -8.75 15.74
C ASP A 123 -2.75 -8.63 17.08
N ASP A 124 -4.01 -9.08 17.15
CA ASP A 124 -4.82 -9.15 18.37
C ASP A 124 -4.30 -10.20 19.38
N LYS A 125 -3.50 -11.15 18.93
CA LYS A 125 -2.88 -12.21 19.73
C LYS A 125 -1.39 -11.97 20.02
N SER A 126 -0.82 -10.86 19.53
CA SER A 126 0.59 -10.55 19.73
C SER A 126 0.90 -10.20 21.20
N PRO A 127 1.87 -10.87 21.84
CA PRO A 127 2.22 -10.61 23.25
C PRO A 127 2.72 -9.18 23.51
N LEU A 128 3.30 -8.54 22.50
CA LEU A 128 3.83 -7.17 22.58
C LEU A 128 2.89 -6.14 21.98
N GLY A 129 1.67 -6.56 21.59
CA GLY A 129 0.67 -5.71 20.95
C GLY A 129 0.91 -5.46 19.45
N GLY A 130 -0.09 -4.88 18.80
CA GLY A 130 -0.09 -4.65 17.36
C GLY A 130 1.07 -3.78 16.84
N VAL A 131 1.57 -2.83 17.66
CA VAL A 131 2.70 -1.97 17.26
C VAL A 131 3.96 -2.78 16.98
N SER A 132 4.37 -3.66 17.89
CA SER A 132 5.55 -4.52 17.71
C SER A 132 5.35 -5.53 16.58
N PHE A 133 4.14 -6.03 16.42
CA PHE A 133 3.75 -6.93 15.34
C PHE A 133 3.99 -6.28 13.98
N TRP A 134 3.33 -5.16 13.71
CA TRP A 134 3.41 -4.47 12.42
C TRP A 134 4.75 -3.78 12.16
N ALA A 135 5.50 -3.40 13.20
CA ALA A 135 6.86 -2.87 13.06
C ALA A 135 7.82 -3.86 12.37
N SER A 136 7.53 -5.15 12.40
CA SER A 136 8.30 -6.18 11.70
C SER A 136 7.95 -6.33 10.21
N LEU A 137 6.90 -5.70 9.72
CA LEU A 137 6.49 -5.80 8.31
C LEU A 137 6.45 -4.44 7.60
N PHE A 138 5.89 -3.40 8.22
CA PHE A 138 5.68 -2.11 7.55
C PHE A 138 6.95 -1.45 7.01
N PRO A 139 8.12 -1.53 7.66
CA PRO A 139 9.36 -1.03 7.08
C PRO A 139 9.71 -1.70 5.75
N ALA A 140 9.56 -3.03 5.65
CA ALA A 140 9.78 -3.76 4.40
C ALA A 140 8.75 -3.36 3.32
N VAL A 141 7.47 -3.23 3.68
CA VAL A 141 6.42 -2.78 2.76
C VAL A 141 6.72 -1.40 2.20
N TRP A 142 7.15 -0.46 3.05
CA TRP A 142 7.51 0.87 2.58
C TRP A 142 8.78 0.85 1.71
N SER A 143 9.80 0.08 2.09
CA SER A 143 11.01 -0.12 1.29
C SER A 143 10.68 -0.71 -0.09
N PHE A 144 9.72 -1.65 -0.17
CA PHE A 144 9.22 -2.17 -1.42
C PHE A 144 8.59 -1.07 -2.30
N CYS A 145 7.78 -0.18 -1.73
CA CYS A 145 7.21 0.96 -2.45
C CYS A 145 8.29 1.92 -3.00
N LEU A 146 9.36 2.17 -2.23
CA LEU A 146 10.51 2.97 -2.66
C LEU A 146 11.26 2.28 -3.81
N ALA A 147 11.46 0.97 -3.72
CA ALA A 147 12.08 0.17 -4.77
C ALA A 147 11.25 0.16 -6.07
N LEU A 148 9.93 0.04 -5.98
CA LEU A 148 9.02 0.19 -7.13
C LEU A 148 9.19 1.56 -7.79
N ARG A 149 9.20 2.64 -6.99
CA ARG A 149 9.37 4.01 -7.49
C ARG A 149 10.65 4.17 -8.31
N SER A 150 11.77 3.64 -7.83
CA SER A 150 13.06 3.74 -8.54
C SER A 150 13.08 2.99 -9.87
N ARG A 151 12.11 2.12 -10.11
CA ARG A 151 11.96 1.34 -11.36
C ARG A 151 10.84 1.85 -12.27
N GLY A 152 10.27 3.02 -11.95
CA GLY A 152 9.17 3.62 -12.72
C GLY A 152 7.83 2.93 -12.50
N LEU A 153 7.73 2.09 -11.48
CA LEU A 153 6.50 1.49 -11.02
C LEU A 153 5.83 2.37 -9.96
N GLY A 154 4.54 2.20 -9.82
CA GLY A 154 3.73 2.84 -8.79
C GLY A 154 2.81 1.85 -8.10
N SER A 155 2.35 2.23 -6.94
CA SER A 155 1.36 1.49 -6.17
C SER A 155 0.56 2.42 -5.26
N CYS A 156 -0.48 1.89 -4.64
CA CYS A 156 -1.24 2.55 -3.61
C CYS A 156 -1.48 1.58 -2.46
N TRP A 157 -0.87 1.84 -1.31
CA TRP A 157 -1.17 1.07 -0.10
C TRP A 157 -2.60 1.35 0.34
N THR A 158 -3.43 0.33 0.37
CA THR A 158 -4.81 0.42 0.84
C THR A 158 -5.16 -0.75 1.76
N THR A 159 -6.11 -0.53 2.66
CA THR A 159 -6.52 -1.50 3.69
C THR A 159 -8.03 -1.74 3.72
N LEU A 160 -8.78 -1.17 2.77
CA LEU A 160 -10.24 -1.25 2.80
C LEU A 160 -10.77 -2.69 2.66
N HIS A 161 -10.03 -3.57 1.98
CA HIS A 161 -10.39 -5.00 1.88
C HIS A 161 -10.36 -5.71 3.24
N LEU A 162 -9.68 -5.17 4.25
CA LEU A 162 -9.60 -5.75 5.60
C LEU A 162 -10.85 -5.47 6.45
N LEU A 163 -11.73 -4.56 6.03
CA LEU A 163 -12.89 -4.18 6.82
C LEU A 163 -13.91 -5.32 6.93
N GLY A 164 -14.41 -5.54 8.16
CA GLY A 164 -15.37 -6.61 8.45
C GLY A 164 -14.75 -8.00 8.24
N ASP A 165 -15.38 -8.81 7.43
CA ASP A 165 -14.93 -10.16 7.05
C ASP A 165 -14.05 -10.21 5.79
N GLY A 166 -13.63 -9.05 5.27
CA GLY A 166 -12.94 -8.96 3.99
C GLY A 166 -11.54 -9.55 3.99
N GLU A 167 -10.81 -9.47 5.11
CA GLU A 167 -9.53 -10.15 5.25
C GLU A 167 -9.67 -11.67 5.07
N GLN A 168 -10.68 -12.26 5.72
CA GLN A 168 -10.96 -13.68 5.58
C GLN A 168 -11.40 -14.06 4.16
N GLN A 169 -12.30 -13.28 3.56
CA GLN A 169 -12.70 -13.51 2.16
C GLN A 169 -11.51 -13.46 1.21
N ALA A 170 -10.59 -12.52 1.37
CA ALA A 170 -9.37 -12.44 0.57
C ALA A 170 -8.44 -13.64 0.84
N ALA A 171 -8.35 -14.09 2.09
CA ALA A 171 -7.60 -15.28 2.45
C ALA A 171 -8.16 -16.53 1.76
N ASP A 172 -9.48 -16.71 1.77
CA ASP A 172 -10.17 -17.83 1.12
C ASP A 172 -9.91 -17.86 -0.40
N VAL A 173 -9.97 -16.70 -1.08
CA VAL A 173 -9.70 -16.58 -2.52
C VAL A 173 -8.26 -16.97 -2.86
N LEU A 174 -7.30 -16.62 -2.01
CA LEU A 174 -5.87 -16.77 -2.28
C LEU A 174 -5.24 -18.01 -1.62
N GLY A 175 -5.96 -18.69 -0.75
CA GLY A 175 -5.45 -19.83 0.03
C GLY A 175 -4.48 -19.41 1.13
N ILE A 176 -4.62 -18.20 1.66
CA ILE A 176 -3.82 -17.72 2.79
C ILE A 176 -4.37 -18.35 4.07
N PRO A 177 -3.54 -19.00 4.91
CA PRO A 177 -4.00 -19.54 6.19
C PRO A 177 -4.42 -18.41 7.15
N TYR A 178 -5.71 -18.10 7.17
CA TYR A 178 -6.26 -16.93 7.87
C TYR A 178 -5.93 -16.89 9.37
N ASP A 179 -5.97 -18.05 10.05
CA ASP A 179 -5.68 -18.12 11.47
C ASP A 179 -4.17 -17.99 11.80
N GLU A 180 -3.32 -18.16 10.79
CA GLU A 180 -1.86 -18.15 10.94
C GLU A 180 -1.21 -16.85 10.46
N TYR A 181 -1.88 -16.11 9.56
CA TYR A 181 -1.31 -14.91 8.93
C TYR A 181 -2.29 -13.74 8.94
N SER A 182 -1.77 -12.55 9.24
CA SER A 182 -2.48 -11.28 9.11
C SER A 182 -2.04 -10.55 7.84
N GLN A 183 -3.00 -9.97 7.11
CA GLN A 183 -2.75 -9.21 5.91
C GLN A 183 -2.47 -7.73 6.22
N ALA A 184 -1.43 -7.15 5.64
CA ALA A 184 -1.00 -5.77 5.92
C ALA A 184 -1.63 -4.71 5.00
N GLY A 185 -2.24 -5.12 3.93
CA GLY A 185 -2.84 -4.23 2.94
C GLY A 185 -2.95 -4.86 1.56
N LEU A 186 -3.51 -4.11 0.63
CA LEU A 186 -3.66 -4.46 -0.77
C LEU A 186 -3.00 -3.39 -1.64
N PHE A 187 -2.16 -3.82 -2.58
CA PHE A 187 -1.33 -2.97 -3.41
C PHE A 187 -1.52 -3.29 -4.89
N PRO A 188 -2.25 -2.47 -5.67
CA PRO A 188 -2.17 -2.56 -7.12
C PRO A 188 -0.79 -2.08 -7.57
N ILE A 189 -0.12 -2.86 -8.41
CA ILE A 189 1.22 -2.55 -8.92
C ILE A 189 1.16 -2.46 -10.44
N ALA A 190 1.64 -1.35 -10.99
CA ALA A 190 1.78 -1.13 -12.42
C ALA A 190 2.92 -0.13 -12.70
N TYR A 191 3.40 -0.08 -13.93
CA TYR A 191 4.18 1.08 -14.39
C TYR A 191 3.36 2.36 -14.27
N THR A 192 4.03 3.49 -14.15
CA THR A 192 3.34 4.78 -14.08
C THR A 192 3.30 5.47 -15.45
N LYS A 193 2.15 6.08 -15.77
CA LYS A 193 2.03 7.00 -16.92
C LYS A 193 2.82 8.28 -16.60
N GLY A 194 4.06 8.34 -17.09
CA GLY A 194 5.07 9.34 -16.73
C GLY A 194 5.70 9.10 -15.36
N THR A 195 6.86 9.71 -15.13
CA THR A 195 7.67 9.55 -13.90
C THR A 195 7.91 10.86 -13.15
N ASP A 196 7.30 11.96 -13.60
CA ASP A 196 7.43 13.33 -13.12
C ASP A 196 6.60 13.60 -11.84
N PHE A 197 6.84 12.83 -10.81
CA PHE A 197 6.18 13.06 -9.50
C PHE A 197 6.85 14.20 -8.75
N ARG A 198 6.03 15.00 -8.06
CA ARG A 198 6.49 16.12 -7.23
C ARG A 198 6.28 15.80 -5.75
N PRO A 199 7.08 16.39 -4.84
CA PRO A 199 6.84 16.30 -3.42
C PRO A 199 5.40 16.70 -3.06
N ALA A 200 4.82 16.01 -2.09
CA ALA A 200 3.50 16.37 -1.59
C ALA A 200 3.61 17.54 -0.62
N LYS A 201 2.60 18.43 -0.60
CA LYS A 201 2.44 19.38 0.50
C LYS A 201 2.25 18.59 1.80
N ARG A 202 2.99 18.93 2.82
CA ARG A 202 2.94 18.37 4.18
C ARG A 202 2.93 19.51 5.18
N LEU A 203 2.53 19.21 6.40
CA LEU A 203 2.70 20.14 7.51
C LEU A 203 4.21 20.36 7.74
N PRO A 204 4.64 21.55 8.15
CA PRO A 204 6.04 21.83 8.47
C PRO A 204 6.55 20.91 9.58
N ALA A 205 7.79 20.41 9.44
CA ALA A 205 8.39 19.53 10.44
C ALA A 205 8.42 20.13 11.84
N GLU A 206 8.66 21.45 11.91
CA GLU A 206 8.69 22.20 13.17
C GLU A 206 7.38 22.12 13.95
N SER A 207 6.24 22.04 13.24
CA SER A 207 4.91 21.93 13.89
C SER A 207 4.61 20.51 14.43
N LEU A 208 5.48 19.56 14.15
CA LEU A 208 5.34 18.14 14.52
C LEU A 208 6.49 17.66 15.42
N THR A 209 7.40 18.57 15.79
CA THR A 209 8.63 18.21 16.51
C THR A 209 8.63 18.81 17.91
N HIS A 210 8.89 17.97 18.89
CA HIS A 210 9.02 18.35 20.29
C HIS A 210 10.40 17.90 20.80
N TRP A 211 11.08 18.76 21.56
CA TRP A 211 12.39 18.50 22.12
C TRP A 211 12.30 18.37 23.64
N ASN A 212 12.68 17.21 24.16
CA ASN A 212 12.71 16.84 25.59
C ASN A 212 11.33 16.68 26.25
N THR A 213 10.33 17.43 25.85
CA THR A 213 8.94 17.36 26.36
C THR A 213 7.97 17.45 25.18
N TRP A 214 6.74 16.97 25.40
CA TRP A 214 5.62 17.17 24.48
C TRP A 214 5.19 18.63 24.45
#